data_6403016e8c817d0b5f40c2f5590e8e85
#
_entry.id   6403016e8c817d0b5f40c2f5590e8e85
#
_cell.length_a   1.000
_cell.length_b   1.000
_cell.length_c   1.000
_cell.angle_alpha   90.00
_cell.angle_beta   90.00
_cell.angle_gamma   90.00
#
_symmetry.space_group_name_H-M   'P 1'
#
loop_
_entity.id
_entity.type
_entity.pdbx_description
1 polymer ?
#
loop_
_entity_poly.entity_id
_entity_poly.type
_entity_poly.pdbx_seq_one_letter_code
_entity_poly.pdbx_strand_id
1 'polypeptide(L)'
;MNEFLENLAATPDESALVDFCRRRSLHGTPAVFKGSEDAYYEFRKRIADRFEINFHEIFITGSAKLGFSPHKRKIFDYDSDIDIAIISAALYDRIMSSIHDYQMELRENRKAVSYSELKGYHKFLEYGAIGWMRPDLLPTSFRVHELKSDW
;
A
#
# COMPACT_ATOMS: atom_id res chain seq x y z
N MET A 1 6.61 7.62 -21.24
CA MET A 1 6.72 6.16 -21.04
C MET A 1 7.98 5.60 -21.67
N ASN A 2 8.23 5.81 -22.96
CA ASN A 2 9.43 5.26 -23.62
C ASN A 2 10.73 5.75 -22.97
N GLU A 3 10.86 7.06 -22.74
CA GLU A 3 12.00 7.64 -22.01
C GLU A 3 12.24 7.00 -20.64
N PHE A 4 11.16 6.68 -19.90
CA PHE A 4 11.27 5.99 -18.61
C PHE A 4 11.89 4.60 -18.77
N LEU A 5 11.41 3.83 -19.75
CA LEU A 5 11.93 2.47 -20.03
C LEU A 5 13.37 2.48 -20.54
N GLU A 6 13.72 3.45 -21.37
CA GLU A 6 15.08 3.66 -21.85
C GLU A 6 16.03 4.01 -20.69
N ASN A 7 15.65 4.95 -19.84
CA ASN A 7 16.41 5.33 -18.65
C ASN A 7 16.55 4.17 -17.66
N LEU A 8 15.49 3.36 -17.48
CA LEU A 8 15.54 2.17 -16.63
C LEU A 8 16.52 1.13 -17.19
N ALA A 9 16.46 0.87 -18.50
CA ALA A 9 17.36 -0.09 -19.17
C ALA A 9 18.82 0.38 -19.18
N ALA A 10 19.06 1.68 -19.11
CA ALA A 10 20.40 2.28 -19.09
C ALA A 10 21.03 2.33 -17.68
N THR A 11 20.36 1.86 -16.62
CA THR A 11 20.94 1.83 -15.27
C THR A 11 22.09 0.82 -15.22
N PRO A 12 23.31 1.24 -14.82
CA PRO A 12 24.51 0.41 -14.97
C PRO A 12 24.65 -0.70 -13.92
N ASP A 13 24.05 -0.51 -12.74
CA ASP A 13 24.18 -1.41 -11.61
C ASP A 13 22.96 -1.31 -10.66
N GLU A 14 22.95 -2.15 -9.64
CA GLU A 14 21.87 -2.21 -8.65
C GLU A 14 21.71 -0.91 -7.85
N SER A 15 22.78 -0.23 -7.50
CA SER A 15 22.73 1.05 -6.76
C SER A 15 22.06 2.13 -7.61
N ALA A 16 22.43 2.24 -8.88
CA ALA A 16 21.80 3.18 -9.81
C ALA A 16 20.34 2.84 -10.07
N LEU A 17 19.99 1.54 -10.11
CA LEU A 17 18.61 1.07 -10.23
C LEU A 17 17.79 1.47 -9.01
N VAL A 18 18.30 1.27 -7.79
CA VAL A 18 17.63 1.68 -6.55
C VAL A 18 17.41 3.19 -6.52
N ASP A 19 18.40 3.99 -6.90
CA ASP A 19 18.26 5.45 -6.97
C ASP A 19 17.27 5.91 -8.04
N PHE A 20 17.25 5.24 -9.19
CA PHE A 20 16.23 5.48 -10.21
C PHE A 20 14.83 5.22 -9.68
N CYS A 21 14.62 4.06 -9.02
CA CYS A 21 13.34 3.70 -8.43
C CYS A 21 12.90 4.70 -7.35
N ARG A 22 13.79 5.10 -6.43
CA ARG A 22 13.50 6.10 -5.40
C ARG A 22 13.04 7.42 -6.01
N ARG A 23 13.78 7.93 -6.99
CA ARG A 23 13.45 9.21 -7.65
C ARG A 23 12.14 9.15 -8.40
N ARG A 24 11.85 8.07 -9.11
CA ARG A 24 10.66 7.95 -9.97
C ARG A 24 9.41 7.51 -9.20
N SER A 25 9.56 6.61 -8.23
CA SER A 25 8.41 6.00 -7.55
C SER A 25 8.06 6.64 -6.21
N LEU A 26 9.02 7.24 -5.50
CA LEU A 26 8.77 7.76 -4.15
C LEU A 26 8.91 9.28 -4.04
N HIS A 27 9.78 9.92 -4.84
CA HIS A 27 10.08 11.34 -4.71
C HIS A 27 9.16 12.22 -5.58
N GLY A 28 8.88 13.44 -5.07
CA GLY A 28 8.11 14.47 -5.80
C GLY A 28 6.60 14.20 -5.89
N THR A 29 5.88 15.15 -6.47
CA THR A 29 4.43 15.09 -6.65
C THR A 29 4.05 13.97 -7.63
N PRO A 30 3.10 13.08 -7.27
CA PRO A 30 2.58 12.06 -8.18
C PRO A 30 1.94 12.66 -9.42
N ALA A 31 2.00 11.93 -10.54
CA ALA A 31 1.45 12.40 -11.81
C ALA A 31 -0.05 12.74 -11.73
N VAL A 32 -0.82 11.97 -10.94
CA VAL A 32 -2.26 12.20 -10.72
C VAL A 32 -2.57 13.54 -10.04
N PHE A 33 -1.61 14.11 -9.30
CA PHE A 33 -1.73 15.41 -8.62
C PHE A 33 -0.85 16.51 -9.22
N LYS A 34 -0.30 16.29 -10.40
CA LYS A 34 0.58 17.28 -11.03
C LYS A 34 -0.17 18.58 -11.28
N GLY A 35 0.37 19.69 -10.73
CA GLY A 35 -0.27 21.01 -10.78
C GLY A 35 -1.41 21.19 -9.76
N SER A 36 -1.54 20.31 -8.77
CA SER A 36 -2.55 20.35 -7.71
C SER A 36 -1.92 19.92 -6.37
N GLU A 37 -0.86 20.61 -5.95
CA GLU A 37 -0.08 20.29 -4.75
C GLU A 37 -0.94 20.32 -3.48
N ASP A 38 -1.87 21.29 -3.39
CA ASP A 38 -2.81 21.37 -2.26
C ASP A 38 -3.74 20.16 -2.20
N ALA A 39 -4.23 19.68 -3.35
CA ALA A 39 -5.06 18.47 -3.40
C ALA A 39 -4.25 17.23 -2.98
N TYR A 40 -2.96 17.16 -3.34
CA TYR A 40 -2.06 16.11 -2.89
C TYR A 40 -1.82 16.15 -1.38
N TYR A 41 -1.64 17.35 -0.84
CA TYR A 41 -1.51 17.55 0.62
C TYR A 41 -2.76 17.08 1.34
N GLU A 42 -3.94 17.55 0.95
CA GLU A 42 -5.21 17.18 1.59
C GLU A 42 -5.53 15.68 1.46
N PHE A 43 -5.18 15.07 0.34
CA PHE A 43 -5.31 13.62 0.14
C PHE A 43 -4.50 12.84 1.17
N ARG A 44 -3.20 13.17 1.31
CA ARG A 44 -2.33 12.50 2.29
C ARG A 44 -2.74 12.80 3.73
N LYS A 45 -3.15 14.03 4.01
CA LYS A 45 -3.62 14.44 5.33
C LYS A 45 -4.81 13.61 5.80
N ARG A 46 -5.81 13.42 4.93
CA ARG A 46 -6.98 12.57 5.26
C ARG A 46 -6.59 11.15 5.62
N ILE A 47 -5.63 10.56 4.91
CA ILE A 47 -5.13 9.22 5.20
C ILE A 47 -4.36 9.22 6.52
N ALA A 48 -3.49 10.19 6.76
CA ALA A 48 -2.72 10.31 7.98
C ALA A 48 -3.63 10.43 9.21
N ASP A 49 -4.62 11.31 9.15
CA ASP A 49 -5.61 11.53 10.21
C ASP A 49 -6.46 10.26 10.44
N ARG A 50 -6.87 9.57 9.36
CA ARG A 50 -7.69 8.35 9.45
C ARG A 50 -6.95 7.19 10.12
N PHE A 51 -5.69 7.00 9.80
CA PHE A 51 -4.87 5.90 10.35
C PHE A 51 -4.03 6.31 11.56
N GLU A 52 -4.13 7.57 12.01
CA GLU A 52 -3.34 8.12 13.12
C GLU A 52 -1.83 7.85 12.94
N ILE A 53 -1.32 8.16 11.74
CA ILE A 53 0.06 7.95 11.34
C ILE A 53 0.70 9.27 10.91
N ASN A 54 2.03 9.25 10.73
CA ASN A 54 2.74 10.42 10.27
C ASN A 54 2.42 10.69 8.79
N PHE A 55 2.15 11.94 8.45
CA PHE A 55 1.90 12.40 7.09
C PHE A 55 2.99 11.97 6.08
N HIS A 56 4.26 11.88 6.52
CA HIS A 56 5.37 11.49 5.68
C HIS A 56 5.50 9.99 5.43
N GLU A 57 4.69 9.17 6.09
CA GLU A 57 4.67 7.71 5.92
C GLU A 57 3.80 7.24 4.74
N ILE A 58 3.13 8.18 4.04
CA ILE A 58 2.16 7.88 2.97
C ILE A 58 2.77 8.20 1.60
N PHE A 59 2.79 7.21 0.73
CA PHE A 59 3.32 7.30 -0.63
C PHE A 59 2.25 6.87 -1.64
N ILE A 60 2.08 7.64 -2.71
CA ILE A 60 1.35 7.18 -3.89
C ILE A 60 2.35 6.47 -4.79
N THR A 61 1.99 5.28 -5.24
CA THR A 61 2.83 4.39 -6.03
C THR A 61 2.16 4.02 -7.36
N GLY A 62 2.74 3.07 -8.08
CA GLY A 62 2.14 2.52 -9.29
C GLY A 62 1.90 3.52 -10.41
N SER A 63 0.84 3.29 -11.16
CA SER A 63 0.48 4.10 -12.34
C SER A 63 0.04 5.52 -11.98
N ALA A 64 -0.56 5.74 -10.83
CA ALA A 64 -0.95 7.07 -10.33
C ALA A 64 0.28 7.94 -10.05
N LYS A 65 1.39 7.34 -9.59
CA LYS A 65 2.65 8.04 -9.37
C LYS A 65 3.34 8.40 -10.67
N LEU A 66 3.41 7.47 -11.62
CA LEU A 66 4.17 7.64 -12.86
C LEU A 66 3.39 8.32 -13.99
N GLY A 67 2.05 8.32 -13.92
CA GLY A 67 1.16 8.75 -15.01
C GLY A 67 0.92 7.65 -16.06
N PHE A 68 1.49 6.46 -15.86
CA PHE A 68 1.32 5.30 -16.74
C PHE A 68 1.70 4.01 -16.01
N SER A 69 1.22 2.87 -16.52
CA SER A 69 1.63 1.55 -16.08
C SER A 69 2.73 1.00 -16.99
N PRO A 70 3.98 0.85 -16.52
CA PRO A 70 5.06 0.27 -17.33
C PRO A 70 4.75 -1.16 -17.77
N HIS A 71 4.12 -1.94 -16.88
CA HIS A 71 3.77 -3.34 -17.14
C HIS A 71 2.66 -3.48 -18.19
N LYS A 72 1.54 -2.75 -18.00
CA LYS A 72 0.39 -2.79 -18.92
C LYS A 72 0.60 -1.94 -20.18
N ARG A 73 1.65 -1.11 -20.23
CA ARG A 73 1.92 -0.12 -21.28
C ARG A 73 0.72 0.81 -21.56
N LYS A 74 -0.02 1.18 -20.49
CA LYS A 74 -1.23 1.99 -20.54
C LYS A 74 -0.98 3.30 -19.78
N ILE A 75 -1.50 4.41 -20.29
CA ILE A 75 -1.51 5.71 -19.60
C ILE A 75 -2.50 5.61 -18.44
N PHE A 76 -2.22 6.28 -17.32
CA PHE A 76 -3.12 6.45 -16.20
C PHE A 76 -4.35 7.24 -16.68
N ASP A 77 -5.54 6.70 -16.42
CA ASP A 77 -6.82 7.27 -16.81
C ASP A 77 -7.84 7.23 -15.67
N TYR A 78 -9.06 7.69 -15.94
CA TYR A 78 -10.14 7.77 -14.95
C TYR A 78 -10.53 6.41 -14.34
N ASP A 79 -10.37 5.32 -15.10
CA ASP A 79 -10.66 3.95 -14.65
C ASP A 79 -9.48 3.28 -13.93
N SER A 80 -8.42 4.03 -13.67
CA SER A 80 -7.21 3.53 -13.02
C SER A 80 -7.25 3.77 -11.51
N ASP A 81 -6.86 2.77 -10.73
CA ASP A 81 -6.78 2.87 -9.27
C ASP A 81 -5.57 3.70 -8.80
N ILE A 82 -5.69 4.36 -7.66
CA ILE A 82 -4.58 5.03 -6.97
C ILE A 82 -3.99 4.08 -5.94
N ASP A 83 -2.84 3.50 -6.27
CA ASP A 83 -2.12 2.63 -5.34
C ASP A 83 -1.41 3.47 -4.25
N ILE A 84 -1.63 3.10 -2.99
CA ILE A 84 -1.03 3.76 -1.83
C ILE A 84 -0.16 2.76 -1.08
N ALA A 85 1.05 3.18 -0.72
CA ALA A 85 1.91 2.47 0.20
C ALA A 85 2.09 3.29 1.48
N ILE A 86 1.82 2.69 2.62
CA ILE A 86 2.06 3.27 3.94
C ILE A 86 3.27 2.58 4.55
N ILE A 87 4.30 3.35 4.91
CA ILE A 87 5.54 2.85 5.53
C ILE A 87 5.56 3.34 6.97
N SER A 88 4.91 2.60 7.87
CA SER A 88 4.71 2.98 9.26
C SER A 88 4.96 1.82 10.21
N ALA A 89 6.00 1.92 11.03
CA ALA A 89 6.27 0.95 12.09
C ALA A 89 5.15 0.95 13.14
N ALA A 90 4.66 2.13 13.52
CA ALA A 90 3.58 2.25 14.50
C ALA A 90 2.27 1.59 14.03
N LEU A 91 1.91 1.77 12.74
CA LEU A 91 0.73 1.10 12.18
C LEU A 91 0.94 -0.42 12.10
N TYR A 92 2.16 -0.84 11.71
CA TYR A 92 2.51 -2.26 11.70
C TYR A 92 2.32 -2.90 13.08
N ASP A 93 2.86 -2.30 14.14
CA ASP A 93 2.76 -2.80 15.51
C ASP A 93 1.31 -2.87 16.00
N ARG A 94 0.48 -1.88 15.67
CA ARG A 94 -0.96 -1.89 16.00
C ARG A 94 -1.69 -3.04 15.30
N ILE A 95 -1.40 -3.27 14.02
CA ILE A 95 -1.99 -4.39 13.27
C ILE A 95 -1.53 -5.72 13.85
N MET A 96 -0.25 -5.87 14.20
CA MET A 96 0.29 -7.09 14.82
C MET A 96 -0.35 -7.38 16.19
N SER A 97 -0.58 -6.35 17.01
CA SER A 97 -1.33 -6.50 18.26
C SER A 97 -2.76 -7.00 18.01
N SER A 98 -3.46 -6.41 17.03
CA SER A 98 -4.81 -6.83 16.65
C SER A 98 -4.84 -8.27 16.10
N ILE A 99 -3.79 -8.70 15.39
CA ILE A 99 -3.63 -10.09 14.93
C ILE A 99 -3.51 -11.04 16.12
N HIS A 100 -2.73 -10.67 17.14
CA HIS A 100 -2.61 -11.48 18.36
C HIS A 100 -3.99 -11.69 19.01
N ASP A 101 -4.73 -10.61 19.25
CA ASP A 101 -6.05 -10.67 19.87
C ASP A 101 -7.03 -11.52 19.05
N TYR A 102 -7.03 -11.34 17.74
CA TYR A 102 -7.87 -12.13 16.82
C TYR A 102 -7.51 -13.62 16.83
N GLN A 103 -6.24 -13.97 16.89
CA GLN A 103 -5.79 -15.36 17.02
C GLN A 103 -6.28 -16.00 18.32
N MET A 104 -6.29 -15.27 19.42
CA MET A 104 -6.85 -15.75 20.68
C MET A 104 -8.37 -15.97 20.57
N GLU A 105 -9.10 -15.05 19.97
CA GLU A 105 -10.55 -15.18 19.73
C GLU A 105 -10.89 -16.40 18.84
N LEU A 106 -10.08 -16.71 17.82
CA LEU A 106 -10.24 -17.90 16.99
C LEU A 106 -9.99 -19.19 17.76
N ARG A 107 -8.92 -19.25 18.56
CA ARG A 107 -8.58 -20.43 19.39
C ARG A 107 -9.64 -20.73 20.45
N GLU A 108 -10.27 -19.70 20.99
CA GLU A 108 -11.32 -19.82 21.98
C GLU A 108 -12.72 -19.99 21.36
N ASN A 109 -12.80 -20.20 20.04
CA ASN A 109 -14.06 -20.32 19.29
C ASN A 109 -15.03 -19.13 19.45
N ARG A 110 -14.51 -17.94 19.75
CA ARG A 110 -15.29 -16.69 19.86
C ARG A 110 -15.55 -16.04 18.53
N LYS A 111 -14.81 -16.44 17.50
CA LYS A 111 -14.95 -15.96 16.11
C LYS A 111 -15.06 -17.15 15.17
N ALA A 112 -15.89 -16.98 14.15
CA ALA A 112 -16.01 -17.94 13.06
C ALA A 112 -15.43 -17.32 11.78
N VAL A 113 -14.73 -18.14 11.01
CA VAL A 113 -14.21 -17.80 9.68
C VAL A 113 -14.60 -18.91 8.71
N SER A 114 -14.93 -18.54 7.50
CA SER A 114 -15.11 -19.50 6.42
C SER A 114 -13.75 -20.07 5.98
N TYR A 115 -13.76 -21.24 5.32
CA TYR A 115 -12.53 -21.83 4.79
C TYR A 115 -11.78 -20.90 3.81
N SER A 116 -12.52 -20.17 2.98
CA SER A 116 -11.93 -19.22 2.02
C SER A 116 -11.27 -18.02 2.72
N GLU A 117 -11.92 -17.49 3.75
CA GLU A 117 -11.35 -16.41 4.57
C GLU A 117 -10.11 -16.88 5.34
N LEU A 118 -10.13 -18.09 5.89
CA LEU A 118 -8.98 -18.65 6.58
C LEU A 118 -7.77 -18.79 5.63
N LYS A 119 -8.00 -19.23 4.39
CA LYS A 119 -6.95 -19.31 3.37
C LYS A 119 -6.36 -17.91 3.03
N GLY A 120 -7.22 -16.91 2.88
CA GLY A 120 -6.79 -15.51 2.71
C GLY A 120 -5.98 -15.01 3.90
N TYR A 121 -6.45 -15.29 5.11
CA TYR A 121 -5.79 -14.90 6.34
C TYR A 121 -4.40 -15.55 6.53
N HIS A 122 -4.24 -16.83 6.18
CA HIS A 122 -2.91 -17.46 6.19
C HIS A 122 -1.96 -16.74 5.24
N LYS A 123 -2.42 -16.40 4.04
CA LYS A 123 -1.63 -15.63 3.09
C LYS A 123 -1.29 -14.23 3.60
N PHE A 124 -2.20 -13.58 4.33
CA PHE A 124 -1.93 -12.31 5.00
C PHE A 124 -0.79 -12.46 6.02
N LEU A 125 -0.80 -13.53 6.84
CA LEU A 125 0.25 -13.79 7.82
C LEU A 125 1.62 -14.06 7.16
N GLU A 126 1.65 -14.77 6.02
CA GLU A 126 2.87 -14.99 5.23
C GLU A 126 3.47 -13.66 4.76
N TYR A 127 2.67 -12.74 4.21
CA TYR A 127 3.12 -11.41 3.84
C TYR A 127 3.54 -10.57 5.06
N GLY A 128 2.77 -10.65 6.16
CA GLY A 128 3.09 -9.98 7.41
C GLY A 128 4.45 -10.37 7.97
N ALA A 129 4.85 -11.64 7.85
CA ALA A 129 6.14 -12.13 8.31
C ALA A 129 7.35 -11.46 7.61
N ILE A 130 7.16 -10.95 6.40
CA ILE A 130 8.18 -10.20 5.66
C ILE A 130 7.94 -8.67 5.70
N GLY A 131 7.05 -8.20 6.59
CA GLY A 131 6.77 -6.79 6.79
C GLY A 131 5.79 -6.17 5.80
N TRP A 132 5.10 -6.97 4.99
CA TRP A 132 4.11 -6.49 4.03
C TRP A 132 2.68 -6.83 4.49
N MET A 133 1.90 -5.82 4.81
CA MET A 133 0.50 -5.97 5.21
C MET A 133 -0.43 -5.76 4.00
N ARG A 134 -1.34 -6.72 3.79
CA ARG A 134 -2.38 -6.68 2.73
C ARG A 134 -3.76 -6.79 3.36
N PRO A 135 -4.40 -5.66 3.71
CA PRO A 135 -5.69 -5.66 4.41
C PRO A 135 -6.83 -6.34 3.65
N ASP A 136 -6.75 -6.38 2.31
CA ASP A 136 -7.71 -7.07 1.45
C ASP A 136 -7.80 -8.60 1.71
N LEU A 137 -6.79 -9.18 2.35
CA LEU A 137 -6.74 -10.60 2.72
C LEU A 137 -7.29 -10.90 4.11
N LEU A 138 -7.65 -9.88 4.89
CA LEU A 138 -8.19 -10.05 6.24
C LEU A 138 -9.62 -10.58 6.19
N PRO A 139 -10.01 -11.51 7.12
CA PRO A 139 -11.38 -11.95 7.27
C PRO A 139 -12.34 -10.81 7.62
N THR A 140 -13.60 -10.94 7.24
CA THR A 140 -14.63 -9.94 7.59
C THR A 140 -14.88 -9.83 9.09
N SER A 141 -14.62 -10.91 9.84
CA SER A 141 -14.73 -10.95 11.30
C SER A 141 -13.54 -10.33 12.05
N PHE A 142 -12.48 -9.91 11.33
CA PHE A 142 -11.33 -9.24 11.94
C PHE A 142 -11.71 -7.83 12.41
N ARG A 143 -11.32 -7.45 13.63
CA ARG A 143 -11.77 -6.17 14.24
C ARG A 143 -11.19 -4.91 13.59
N VAL A 144 -10.11 -5.03 12.85
CA VAL A 144 -9.57 -3.95 12.02
C VAL A 144 -10.35 -3.85 10.70
N HIS A 145 -11.64 -4.20 10.73
CA HIS A 145 -12.57 -4.09 9.60
C HIS A 145 -12.62 -2.66 9.04
N GLU A 146 -12.44 -1.67 9.88
CA GLU A 146 -12.34 -0.26 9.47
C GLU A 146 -11.16 -0.02 8.50
N LEU A 147 -10.04 -0.74 8.68
CA LEU A 147 -8.95 -0.71 7.69
C LEU A 147 -9.37 -1.30 6.35
N LYS A 148 -10.24 -2.29 6.33
CA LYS A 148 -10.66 -2.97 5.10
C LYS A 148 -11.71 -2.20 4.31
N SER A 149 -12.58 -1.43 4.96
CA SER A 149 -13.61 -0.63 4.30
C SER A 149 -13.07 0.65 3.66
N ASP A 150 -11.88 1.07 4.05
CA ASP A 150 -11.27 2.34 3.63
C ASP A 150 -10.18 2.13 2.55
N TRP A 151 -9.99 0.89 2.12
CA TRP A 151 -8.99 0.53 1.08
C TRP A 151 -9.62 0.31 -0.29
#